data_b67fc93b88d5a027d879df13fd152131
#
_entry.id   b67fc93b88d5a027d879df13fd152131
#
_cell.length_a   1.000
_cell.length_b   1.000
_cell.length_c   1.000
_cell.angle_alpha   90.00
_cell.angle_beta   90.00
_cell.angle_gamma   90.00
#
_symmetry.space_group_name_H-M   'P 1'
#
loop_
_entity.id
_entity.type
_entity.pdbx_description
1 polymer ?
#
loop_
_entity_poly.entity_id
_entity_poly.type
_entity_poly.pdbx_seq_one_letter_code
_entity_poly.pdbx_strand_id
1 'polypeptide(L)'
;MRLDRIILACALVICTTALGAQLDADERPRVIVSTDIGGSDPDDFQSMVHYLVCADAFETKGLISSPPQGGRVRDILECIAAYEKDYPNLRTWSRNYPSPDDLRRVARQGAIDPQSGKQPAAKISEGAKLLIESAKVADPRPLYVLVWGSITDVAQAVHKEPTIKPKLRVHSIGSWNTRQDPKARDYLFNKHPDLWWIESDSTFRGMYMGGAQNEDFGNRSFTEKNIKGHGHLGLLFMQKKADIKMGDTPSVLYLLHGDPNRPETAHWGGSFIRPDPDTRPSYWHDNPIESLSFQGKKGANTVNRWRKEYLLDWKERMDRVLRGAEQP
;
A
#
# COMPACT_ATOMS: atom_id res chain seq x y z
N MET A 1 45.19 32.44 54.09
CA MET A 1 44.63 32.85 52.80
C MET A 1 44.33 31.60 51.99
N ARG A 2 43.08 31.14 51.94
CA ARG A 2 42.61 30.06 51.07
C ARG A 2 41.51 30.65 50.22
N LEU A 3 41.72 30.62 48.88
CA LEU A 3 40.71 31.01 47.90
C LEU A 3 39.83 29.79 47.65
N ASP A 4 38.54 29.90 47.96
CA ASP A 4 37.53 28.96 47.60
C ASP A 4 37.08 29.25 46.15
N ARG A 5 37.23 28.26 45.28
CA ARG A 5 36.71 28.26 43.90
C ARG A 5 35.27 27.79 43.90
N ILE A 6 34.35 28.67 43.59
CA ILE A 6 32.96 28.34 43.31
C ILE A 6 32.89 27.83 41.88
N ILE A 7 32.57 26.55 41.71
CA ILE A 7 32.26 25.94 40.42
C ILE A 7 30.78 26.13 40.12
N LEU A 8 30.48 27.01 39.16
CA LEU A 8 29.13 27.24 38.65
C LEU A 8 28.83 26.14 37.63
N ALA A 9 27.99 25.15 37.97
CA ALA A 9 27.52 24.14 37.06
C ALA A 9 26.37 24.73 36.21
N CYS A 10 26.63 25.07 34.97
CA CYS A 10 25.59 25.33 33.94
C CYS A 10 24.94 24.03 33.52
N ALA A 11 23.71 23.79 34.01
CA ALA A 11 22.90 22.73 33.44
C ALA A 11 22.40 23.13 32.07
N LEU A 12 22.97 22.49 31.03
CA LEU A 12 22.51 22.60 29.65
C LEU A 12 21.23 21.79 29.52
N VAL A 13 20.08 22.44 29.52
CA VAL A 13 18.81 21.80 29.16
C VAL A 13 18.81 21.60 27.66
N ILE A 14 19.08 20.36 27.21
CA ILE A 14 18.92 19.97 25.81
C ILE A 14 17.42 19.76 25.58
N CYS A 15 16.78 20.79 25.06
CA CYS A 15 15.41 20.69 24.54
C CYS A 15 15.48 19.90 23.23
N THR A 16 15.26 18.58 23.29
CA THR A 16 15.07 17.77 22.09
C THR A 16 13.72 18.08 21.49
N THR A 17 13.65 19.08 20.65
CA THR A 17 12.52 19.24 19.73
C THR A 17 12.54 18.02 18.84
N ALA A 18 11.55 17.15 18.97
CA ALA A 18 11.26 16.13 17.97
C ALA A 18 10.83 16.84 16.69
N LEU A 19 11.81 17.23 15.86
CA LEU A 19 11.56 17.56 14.47
C LEU A 19 11.08 16.24 13.84
N GLY A 20 9.77 16.09 13.65
CA GLY A 20 9.26 15.12 12.72
C GLY A 20 9.94 15.38 11.37
N ALA A 21 10.88 14.50 10.98
CA ALA A 21 11.57 14.61 9.72
C ALA A 21 10.50 14.61 8.61
N GLN A 22 10.21 15.77 8.06
CA GLN A 22 9.41 15.89 6.84
C GLN A 22 10.28 15.26 5.75
N LEU A 23 9.95 14.05 5.35
CA LEU A 23 10.60 13.39 4.23
C LEU A 23 10.54 14.36 3.05
N ASP A 24 11.69 14.63 2.45
CA ASP A 24 11.74 15.44 1.24
C ASP A 24 10.82 14.80 0.20
N ALA A 25 10.06 15.62 -0.54
CA ALA A 25 9.12 15.13 -1.54
C ALA A 25 9.78 14.17 -2.53
N ASP A 26 11.09 14.33 -2.75
CA ASP A 26 11.89 13.51 -3.65
C ASP A 26 12.28 12.13 -3.08
N GLU A 27 12.12 11.90 -1.77
CA GLU A 27 12.45 10.61 -1.14
C GLU A 27 11.23 9.68 -1.02
N ARG A 28 10.01 10.21 -1.09
CA ARG A 28 8.80 9.41 -0.96
C ARG A 28 8.64 8.41 -2.09
N PRO A 29 8.22 7.16 -1.82
CA PRO A 29 7.91 6.19 -2.86
C PRO A 29 6.87 6.75 -3.85
N ARG A 30 7.12 6.60 -5.15
CA ARG A 30 6.17 6.87 -6.23
C ARG A 30 5.25 5.67 -6.36
N VAL A 31 3.95 5.86 -6.18
CA VAL A 31 2.99 4.74 -6.04
C VAL A 31 1.85 4.84 -7.04
N ILE A 32 1.56 3.73 -7.71
CA ILE A 32 0.27 3.47 -8.38
C ILE A 32 -0.42 2.33 -7.62
N VAL A 33 -1.69 2.53 -7.29
CA VAL A 33 -2.58 1.47 -6.80
C VAL A 33 -3.47 1.01 -7.95
N SER A 34 -3.53 -0.30 -8.21
CA SER A 34 -4.43 -0.94 -9.18
C SER A 34 -5.32 -1.93 -8.43
N THR A 35 -6.63 -1.69 -8.37
CA THR A 35 -7.57 -2.31 -7.44
C THR A 35 -8.84 -2.77 -8.14
N ASP A 36 -9.44 -3.89 -7.71
CA ASP A 36 -10.79 -4.31 -8.11
C ASP A 36 -11.88 -3.81 -7.15
N ILE A 37 -11.63 -2.66 -6.51
CA ILE A 37 -12.53 -1.97 -5.59
C ILE A 37 -13.97 -1.90 -6.14
N GLY A 38 -14.96 -2.23 -5.30
CA GLY A 38 -16.36 -2.33 -5.72
C GLY A 38 -16.72 -3.71 -6.32
N GLY A 39 -15.78 -4.67 -6.26
CA GLY A 39 -16.00 -6.08 -6.58
C GLY A 39 -16.83 -6.81 -5.53
N SER A 40 -16.65 -8.12 -5.43
CA SER A 40 -17.45 -8.98 -4.52
C SER A 40 -17.02 -8.86 -3.04
N ASP A 41 -15.83 -8.38 -2.75
CA ASP A 41 -15.27 -8.22 -1.40
C ASP A 41 -15.02 -6.74 -1.09
N PRO A 42 -15.44 -6.25 0.08
CA PRO A 42 -15.27 -4.84 0.46
C PRO A 42 -13.87 -4.49 1.01
N ASP A 43 -12.91 -5.42 1.03
CA ASP A 43 -11.58 -5.19 1.63
C ASP A 43 -10.73 -4.17 0.88
N ASP A 44 -10.91 -4.02 -0.42
CA ASP A 44 -10.32 -2.93 -1.20
C ASP A 44 -10.73 -1.55 -0.71
N PHE A 45 -12.02 -1.34 -0.34
CA PHE A 45 -12.45 -0.09 0.27
C PHE A 45 -11.73 0.17 1.59
N GLN A 46 -11.54 -0.88 2.42
CA GLN A 46 -10.80 -0.76 3.66
C GLN A 46 -9.34 -0.39 3.41
N SER A 47 -8.70 -1.07 2.45
CA SER A 47 -7.31 -0.83 2.08
C SER A 47 -7.13 0.55 1.45
N MET A 48 -8.10 1.04 0.66
CA MET A 48 -8.07 2.39 0.09
C MET A 48 -8.22 3.47 1.18
N VAL A 49 -9.09 3.27 2.18
CA VAL A 49 -9.19 4.17 3.34
C VAL A 49 -7.85 4.24 4.08
N HIS A 50 -7.21 3.08 4.34
CA HIS A 50 -5.89 3.04 4.96
C HIS A 50 -4.83 3.76 4.10
N TYR A 51 -4.80 3.50 2.78
CA TYR A 51 -3.89 4.17 1.86
C TYR A 51 -4.04 5.69 1.90
N LEU A 52 -5.28 6.20 1.90
CA LEU A 52 -5.55 7.63 1.88
C LEU A 52 -5.12 8.35 3.18
N VAL A 53 -5.25 7.71 4.35
CA VAL A 53 -4.72 8.30 5.59
C VAL A 53 -3.19 8.22 5.69
N CYS A 54 -2.56 7.38 4.87
CA CYS A 54 -1.11 7.27 4.74
C CYS A 54 -0.56 8.04 3.52
N ALA A 55 -1.40 8.77 2.77
CA ALA A 55 -1.02 9.33 1.47
C ALA A 55 0.07 10.41 1.56
N ASP A 56 0.31 10.97 2.74
CA ASP A 56 1.44 11.88 2.99
C ASP A 56 2.82 11.19 2.91
N ALA A 57 2.86 9.87 3.11
CA ALA A 57 4.07 9.07 3.00
C ALA A 57 4.44 8.73 1.55
N PHE A 58 3.57 8.99 0.58
CA PHE A 58 3.72 8.56 -0.81
C PHE A 58 3.59 9.73 -1.80
N GLU A 59 4.20 9.56 -2.97
CA GLU A 59 3.86 10.34 -4.14
C GLU A 59 2.88 9.54 -5.01
N THR A 60 1.57 9.77 -4.84
CA THR A 60 0.52 9.05 -5.57
C THR A 60 0.52 9.42 -7.04
N LYS A 61 0.91 8.49 -7.91
CA LYS A 61 0.97 8.65 -9.38
C LYS A 61 -0.23 8.10 -10.10
N GLY A 62 -1.01 7.23 -9.44
CA GLY A 62 -2.22 6.66 -10.03
C GLY A 62 -3.07 5.89 -9.06
N LEU A 63 -4.39 5.97 -9.27
CA LEU A 63 -5.40 5.14 -8.65
C LEU A 63 -6.22 4.51 -9.78
N ILE A 64 -6.00 3.24 -10.05
CA ILE A 64 -6.54 2.54 -11.21
C ILE A 64 -7.57 1.53 -10.74
N SER A 65 -8.80 1.61 -11.27
CA SER A 65 -9.81 0.56 -11.07
C SER A 65 -9.66 -0.49 -12.17
N SER A 66 -9.21 -1.68 -11.82
CA SER A 66 -8.91 -2.78 -12.75
C SER A 66 -9.65 -4.07 -12.36
N PRO A 67 -10.97 -4.07 -12.34
CA PRO A 67 -11.74 -5.26 -12.05
C PRO A 67 -12.13 -5.98 -13.33
N PRO A 68 -12.05 -7.29 -13.39
CA PRO A 68 -12.77 -8.07 -14.40
C PRO A 68 -14.28 -8.15 -14.08
N GLN A 69 -14.70 -7.74 -12.89
CA GLN A 69 -16.08 -7.76 -12.41
C GLN A 69 -16.46 -6.38 -11.81
N GLY A 70 -17.65 -6.21 -11.40
CA GLY A 70 -18.33 -5.17 -10.63
C GLY A 70 -17.74 -3.76 -10.49
N GLY A 71 -16.56 -3.61 -9.93
CA GLY A 71 -15.96 -2.32 -9.56
C GLY A 71 -15.63 -1.40 -10.75
N ARG A 72 -15.60 -0.11 -10.46
CA ARG A 72 -15.30 0.95 -11.45
C ARG A 72 -14.59 2.10 -10.77
N VAL A 73 -14.04 3.01 -11.56
CA VAL A 73 -13.38 4.23 -11.06
C VAL A 73 -14.26 5.06 -10.12
N ARG A 74 -15.59 4.97 -10.23
CA ARG A 74 -16.53 5.63 -9.31
C ARG A 74 -16.33 5.21 -7.85
N ASP A 75 -15.90 3.96 -7.62
CA ASP A 75 -15.69 3.43 -6.27
C ASP A 75 -14.40 4.01 -5.64
N ILE A 76 -13.37 4.27 -6.45
CA ILE A 76 -12.21 5.08 -6.05
C ILE A 76 -12.64 6.52 -5.73
N LEU A 77 -13.49 7.12 -6.58
CA LEU A 77 -13.99 8.48 -6.39
C LEU A 77 -14.85 8.60 -5.12
N GLU A 78 -15.57 7.54 -4.71
CA GLU A 78 -16.27 7.48 -3.42
C GLU A 78 -15.29 7.62 -2.24
N CYS A 79 -14.16 6.92 -2.29
CA CYS A 79 -13.11 7.03 -1.27
C CYS A 79 -12.49 8.43 -1.25
N ILE A 80 -12.22 9.01 -2.42
CA ILE A 80 -11.69 10.38 -2.54
C ILE A 80 -12.70 11.41 -2.00
N ALA A 81 -14.01 11.20 -2.20
CA ALA A 81 -15.04 12.10 -1.67
C ALA A 81 -15.13 12.06 -0.13
N ALA A 82 -14.87 10.89 0.49
CA ALA A 82 -14.73 10.79 1.95
C ALA A 82 -13.46 11.49 2.43
N TYR A 83 -12.32 11.24 1.77
CA TYR A 83 -11.05 11.88 2.04
C TYR A 83 -11.14 13.41 1.95
N GLU A 84 -11.82 13.95 0.95
CA GLU A 84 -11.99 15.40 0.75
C GLU A 84 -12.59 16.11 1.97
N LYS A 85 -13.51 15.45 2.65
CA LYS A 85 -14.15 16.01 3.85
C LYS A 85 -13.21 16.00 5.07
N ASP A 86 -12.28 15.05 5.11
CA ASP A 86 -11.29 14.93 6.18
C ASP A 86 -9.97 15.68 5.85
N TYR A 87 -9.75 16.02 4.58
CA TYR A 87 -8.54 16.67 4.08
C TYR A 87 -8.15 17.96 4.80
N PRO A 88 -9.09 18.87 5.19
CA PRO A 88 -8.71 20.09 5.93
C PRO A 88 -7.92 19.79 7.21
N ASN A 89 -8.26 18.73 7.93
CA ASN A 89 -7.53 18.31 9.12
C ASN A 89 -6.20 17.64 8.76
N LEU A 90 -6.22 16.65 7.86
CA LEU A 90 -5.03 15.92 7.41
C LEU A 90 -3.94 16.87 6.91
N ARG A 91 -4.31 17.88 6.12
CA ARG A 91 -3.41 18.87 5.53
C ARG A 91 -2.64 19.71 6.56
N THR A 92 -3.17 19.85 7.77
CA THR A 92 -2.48 20.56 8.87
C THR A 92 -1.32 19.76 9.44
N TRP A 93 -1.40 18.41 9.40
CA TRP A 93 -0.37 17.52 9.91
C TRP A 93 0.81 17.38 8.93
N SER A 94 0.52 17.35 7.64
CA SER A 94 1.55 17.24 6.61
C SER A 94 1.15 17.95 5.32
N ARG A 95 2.05 18.74 4.77
CA ARG A 95 1.88 19.36 3.44
C ARG A 95 1.95 18.34 2.30
N ASN A 96 2.40 17.13 2.59
CA ASN A 96 2.54 16.06 1.63
C ASN A 96 1.22 15.33 1.34
N TYR A 97 0.16 15.55 2.14
CA TYR A 97 -1.16 15.04 1.76
C TYR A 97 -1.59 15.61 0.42
N PRO A 98 -1.84 14.77 -0.60
CA PRO A 98 -2.29 15.23 -1.91
C PRO A 98 -3.65 15.91 -1.81
N SER A 99 -3.90 16.94 -2.62
CA SER A 99 -5.25 17.51 -2.65
C SER A 99 -6.24 16.50 -3.24
N PRO A 100 -7.54 16.58 -2.88
CA PRO A 100 -8.57 15.72 -3.48
C PRO A 100 -8.61 15.83 -5.01
N ASP A 101 -8.34 17.02 -5.55
CA ASP A 101 -8.31 17.23 -7.00
C ASP A 101 -7.08 16.60 -7.66
N ASP A 102 -5.94 16.56 -6.96
CA ASP A 102 -4.76 15.82 -7.44
C ASP A 102 -5.06 14.32 -7.52
N LEU A 103 -5.72 13.76 -6.50
CA LEU A 103 -6.14 12.35 -6.50
C LEU A 103 -7.15 12.06 -7.62
N ARG A 104 -8.13 12.93 -7.85
CA ARG A 104 -9.09 12.80 -8.97
C ARG A 104 -8.40 12.84 -10.32
N ARG A 105 -7.37 13.69 -10.47
CA ARG A 105 -6.61 13.78 -11.74
C ARG A 105 -5.86 12.51 -12.09
N VAL A 106 -5.49 11.70 -11.12
CA VAL A 106 -4.76 10.43 -11.32
C VAL A 106 -5.64 9.19 -11.16
N ALA A 107 -6.95 9.36 -10.90
CA ALA A 107 -7.90 8.26 -10.90
C ALA A 107 -8.28 7.86 -12.35
N ARG A 108 -8.16 6.56 -12.70
CA ARG A 108 -8.43 6.04 -14.05
C ARG A 108 -9.22 4.75 -14.00
N GLN A 109 -10.03 4.56 -15.04
CA GLN A 109 -10.58 3.24 -15.32
C GLN A 109 -9.51 2.40 -16.00
N GLY A 110 -9.15 1.30 -15.39
CA GLY A 110 -8.29 0.26 -15.95
C GLY A 110 -9.06 -0.75 -16.80
N ALA A 111 -8.41 -1.87 -17.10
CA ALA A 111 -9.01 -2.96 -17.84
C ALA A 111 -10.17 -3.59 -17.05
N ILE A 112 -11.33 -3.74 -17.69
CA ILE A 112 -12.53 -4.37 -17.11
C ILE A 112 -12.73 -5.81 -17.61
N ASP A 113 -12.08 -6.16 -18.70
CA ASP A 113 -12.14 -7.49 -19.28
C ASP A 113 -10.80 -8.20 -19.11
N PRO A 114 -10.81 -9.47 -18.66
CA PRO A 114 -9.61 -10.28 -18.60
C PRO A 114 -9.04 -10.51 -20.00
N GLN A 115 -7.75 -10.82 -20.04
CA GLN A 115 -7.07 -11.11 -21.30
C GLN A 115 -7.66 -12.36 -21.98
N SER A 116 -8.16 -12.22 -23.21
CA SER A 116 -8.79 -13.32 -23.94
C SER A 116 -7.77 -14.20 -24.69
N GLY A 117 -6.68 -13.62 -25.18
CA GLY A 117 -5.65 -14.29 -26.00
C GLY A 117 -4.39 -14.68 -25.23
N LYS A 118 -3.37 -15.17 -25.93
CA LYS A 118 -2.03 -15.49 -25.39
C LYS A 118 -1.17 -14.25 -25.16
N GLN A 119 -1.52 -13.15 -25.78
CA GLN A 119 -0.86 -11.85 -25.68
C GLN A 119 -1.86 -10.82 -25.16
N PRO A 120 -1.40 -9.80 -24.41
CA PRO A 120 -2.25 -8.68 -24.03
C PRO A 120 -2.90 -7.99 -25.23
N ALA A 121 -4.07 -7.38 -25.02
CA ALA A 121 -4.82 -6.70 -26.05
C ALA A 121 -4.01 -5.59 -26.74
N ALA A 122 -4.17 -5.42 -28.04
CA ALA A 122 -3.53 -4.34 -28.79
C ALA A 122 -3.99 -2.94 -28.33
N LYS A 123 -5.27 -2.82 -27.94
CA LYS A 123 -5.82 -1.61 -27.29
C LYS A 123 -5.67 -1.75 -25.79
N ILE A 124 -4.87 -0.89 -25.21
CA ILE A 124 -4.65 -0.83 -23.77
C ILE A 124 -5.65 0.08 -23.08
N SER A 125 -5.90 -0.17 -21.77
CA SER A 125 -6.77 0.64 -20.92
C SER A 125 -6.16 2.03 -20.60
N GLU A 126 -6.96 2.93 -20.07
CA GLU A 126 -6.47 4.22 -19.56
C GLU A 126 -5.56 4.02 -18.33
N GLY A 127 -5.82 2.97 -17.50
CA GLY A 127 -4.93 2.59 -16.41
C GLY A 127 -3.55 2.16 -16.90
N ALA A 128 -3.49 1.30 -17.91
CA ALA A 128 -2.22 0.88 -18.50
C ALA A 128 -1.45 2.04 -19.17
N LYS A 129 -2.16 3.00 -19.80
CA LYS A 129 -1.54 4.23 -20.32
C LYS A 129 -0.92 5.07 -19.22
N LEU A 130 -1.68 5.32 -18.14
CA LEU A 130 -1.17 6.07 -16.98
C LEU A 130 0.08 5.42 -16.38
N LEU A 131 0.10 4.08 -16.30
CA LEU A 131 1.26 3.32 -15.81
C LEU A 131 2.48 3.57 -16.71
N ILE A 132 2.33 3.49 -18.03
CA ILE A 132 3.41 3.77 -18.98
C ILE A 132 3.90 5.21 -18.83
N GLU A 133 3.00 6.18 -18.83
CA GLU A 133 3.31 7.60 -18.71
C GLU A 133 4.08 7.89 -17.42
N SER A 134 3.60 7.36 -16.28
CA SER A 134 4.24 7.53 -14.97
C SER A 134 5.62 6.89 -14.91
N ALA A 135 5.81 5.71 -15.53
CA ALA A 135 7.10 5.02 -15.57
C ALA A 135 8.12 5.74 -16.48
N LYS A 136 7.65 6.44 -17.51
CA LYS A 136 8.51 7.17 -18.47
C LYS A 136 9.00 8.51 -17.95
N VAL A 137 8.42 9.02 -16.86
CA VAL A 137 8.93 10.24 -16.22
C VAL A 137 10.41 10.05 -15.87
N ALA A 138 11.23 11.08 -16.16
CA ALA A 138 12.64 11.10 -15.80
C ALA A 138 12.80 11.31 -14.28
N ASP A 139 12.76 10.20 -13.56
CA ASP A 139 12.89 10.14 -12.11
C ASP A 139 13.78 8.94 -11.74
N PRO A 140 14.79 9.10 -10.88
CA PRO A 140 15.67 8.01 -10.47
C PRO A 140 14.94 6.98 -9.59
N ARG A 141 13.88 7.39 -8.88
CA ARG A 141 13.12 6.51 -8.00
C ARG A 141 12.27 5.53 -8.81
N PRO A 142 12.18 4.27 -8.39
CA PRO A 142 11.27 3.32 -9.02
C PRO A 142 9.80 3.72 -8.83
N LEU A 143 8.94 3.19 -9.70
CA LEU A 143 7.50 3.28 -9.59
C LEU A 143 6.97 1.98 -8.95
N TYR A 144 6.46 2.07 -7.74
CA TYR A 144 5.80 0.97 -7.06
C TYR A 144 4.37 0.82 -7.58
N VAL A 145 4.02 -0.38 -8.01
CA VAL A 145 2.69 -0.71 -8.51
C VAL A 145 2.07 -1.74 -7.58
N LEU A 146 1.16 -1.28 -6.72
CA LEU A 146 0.42 -2.10 -5.76
C LEU A 146 -0.82 -2.64 -6.46
N VAL A 147 -0.84 -3.95 -6.74
CA VAL A 147 -1.94 -4.58 -7.48
C VAL A 147 -2.82 -5.34 -6.51
N TRP A 148 -4.04 -4.86 -6.31
CA TRP A 148 -5.06 -5.37 -5.39
C TRP A 148 -6.20 -6.10 -6.11
N GLY A 149 -6.13 -6.15 -7.43
CA GLY A 149 -7.06 -6.85 -8.30
C GLY A 149 -6.32 -7.64 -9.37
N SER A 150 -6.87 -7.73 -10.56
CA SER A 150 -6.19 -8.41 -11.67
C SER A 150 -4.95 -7.64 -12.12
N ILE A 151 -3.94 -8.39 -12.56
CA ILE A 151 -2.67 -7.81 -13.04
C ILE A 151 -2.75 -7.37 -14.53
N THR A 152 -3.93 -7.28 -15.09
CA THR A 152 -4.19 -7.03 -16.52
C THR A 152 -3.55 -5.72 -17.02
N ASP A 153 -3.70 -4.62 -16.24
CA ASP A 153 -3.14 -3.31 -16.64
C ASP A 153 -1.62 -3.33 -16.69
N VAL A 154 -0.97 -4.01 -15.76
CA VAL A 154 0.50 -4.19 -15.75
C VAL A 154 0.94 -4.99 -16.97
N ALA A 155 0.22 -6.09 -17.29
CA ALA A 155 0.54 -6.91 -18.47
C ALA A 155 0.38 -6.12 -19.76
N GLN A 156 -0.68 -5.33 -19.89
CA GLN A 156 -0.91 -4.44 -21.05
C GLN A 156 0.20 -3.40 -21.17
N ALA A 157 0.58 -2.76 -20.06
CA ALA A 157 1.61 -1.72 -20.05
C ALA A 157 2.99 -2.29 -20.43
N VAL A 158 3.40 -3.41 -19.82
CA VAL A 158 4.69 -4.07 -20.13
C VAL A 158 4.72 -4.62 -21.55
N HIS A 159 3.59 -5.13 -22.06
CA HIS A 159 3.51 -5.58 -23.45
C HIS A 159 3.66 -4.43 -24.45
N LYS A 160 2.96 -3.34 -24.20
CA LYS A 160 2.96 -2.15 -25.07
C LYS A 160 4.29 -1.42 -25.04
N GLU A 161 4.91 -1.34 -23.87
CA GLU A 161 6.14 -0.57 -23.63
C GLU A 161 7.09 -1.35 -22.71
N PRO A 162 7.78 -2.40 -23.21
CA PRO A 162 8.64 -3.24 -22.37
C PRO A 162 9.85 -2.51 -21.76
N THR A 163 10.19 -1.34 -22.27
CA THR A 163 11.31 -0.52 -21.78
C THR A 163 11.07 0.07 -20.38
N ILE A 164 9.81 0.05 -19.91
CA ILE A 164 9.47 0.54 -18.55
C ILE A 164 9.82 -0.45 -17.43
N LYS A 165 10.02 -1.74 -17.74
CA LYS A 165 10.25 -2.80 -16.73
C LYS A 165 11.29 -2.45 -15.66
N PRO A 166 12.48 -1.92 -16.00
CA PRO A 166 13.49 -1.60 -14.99
C PRO A 166 13.04 -0.54 -13.97
N LYS A 167 12.04 0.27 -14.35
CA LYS A 167 11.47 1.32 -13.50
C LYS A 167 10.38 0.80 -12.56
N LEU A 168 9.82 -0.39 -12.81
CA LEU A 168 8.70 -0.92 -12.06
C LEU A 168 9.15 -1.73 -10.85
N ARG A 169 8.36 -1.63 -9.77
CA ARG A 169 8.37 -2.51 -8.60
C ARG A 169 6.93 -2.96 -8.36
N VAL A 170 6.58 -4.14 -8.89
CA VAL A 170 5.22 -4.68 -8.79
C VAL A 170 5.08 -5.46 -7.49
N HIS A 171 4.05 -5.16 -6.71
CA HIS A 171 3.64 -5.95 -5.55
C HIS A 171 2.17 -6.32 -5.73
N SER A 172 1.90 -7.56 -6.11
CA SER A 172 0.53 -8.03 -6.34
C SER A 172 0.03 -8.88 -5.18
N ILE A 173 -1.23 -8.64 -4.80
CA ILE A 173 -2.00 -9.53 -3.94
C ILE A 173 -2.64 -10.57 -4.86
N GLY A 174 -2.10 -11.77 -4.81
CA GLY A 174 -2.46 -12.86 -5.71
C GLY A 174 -3.69 -13.65 -5.27
N SER A 175 -3.60 -14.97 -5.25
CA SER A 175 -4.68 -15.89 -4.85
C SER A 175 -5.93 -15.74 -5.73
N TRP A 176 -7.01 -15.10 -5.23
CA TRP A 176 -8.22 -14.85 -6.02
C TRP A 176 -7.92 -13.93 -7.22
N ASN A 177 -7.15 -12.87 -7.02
CA ASN A 177 -6.85 -11.88 -8.05
C ASN A 177 -6.06 -12.48 -9.21
N THR A 178 -5.13 -13.40 -8.95
CA THR A 178 -4.43 -14.16 -10.00
C THR A 178 -5.41 -14.93 -10.89
N ARG A 179 -6.50 -15.48 -10.31
CA ARG A 179 -7.53 -16.22 -11.05
C ARG A 179 -8.49 -15.34 -11.85
N GLN A 180 -8.51 -14.04 -11.60
CA GLN A 180 -9.31 -13.09 -12.36
C GLN A 180 -8.80 -12.93 -13.80
N ASP A 181 -7.47 -12.92 -13.98
CA ASP A 181 -6.83 -12.93 -15.29
C ASP A 181 -5.54 -13.78 -15.29
N PRO A 182 -5.67 -15.10 -15.30
CA PRO A 182 -4.52 -16.00 -15.26
C PRO A 182 -3.62 -15.84 -16.50
N LYS A 183 -4.18 -15.42 -17.63
CA LYS A 183 -3.39 -15.23 -18.87
C LYS A 183 -2.48 -14.00 -18.77
N ALA A 184 -2.94 -12.91 -18.16
CA ALA A 184 -2.10 -11.74 -17.91
C ALA A 184 -0.97 -12.08 -16.93
N ARG A 185 -1.28 -12.80 -15.87
CA ARG A 185 -0.29 -13.30 -14.90
C ARG A 185 0.74 -14.21 -15.58
N ASP A 186 0.29 -15.20 -16.33
CA ASP A 186 1.17 -16.15 -17.02
C ASP A 186 2.01 -15.49 -18.12
N TYR A 187 1.46 -14.48 -18.78
CA TYR A 187 2.20 -13.69 -19.75
C TYR A 187 3.40 -12.99 -19.09
N LEU A 188 3.17 -12.27 -17.99
CA LEU A 188 4.24 -11.61 -17.25
C LEU A 188 5.24 -12.63 -16.69
N PHE A 189 4.75 -13.67 -16.08
CA PHE A 189 5.59 -14.69 -15.47
C PHE A 189 6.49 -15.40 -16.48
N ASN A 190 5.95 -15.79 -17.65
CA ASN A 190 6.69 -16.60 -18.63
C ASN A 190 7.51 -15.76 -19.62
N LYS A 191 7.14 -14.49 -19.86
CA LYS A 191 7.78 -13.67 -20.89
C LYS A 191 8.67 -12.56 -20.34
N HIS A 192 8.54 -12.24 -19.06
CA HIS A 192 9.27 -11.15 -18.40
C HIS A 192 9.94 -11.60 -17.09
N PRO A 193 10.89 -12.57 -17.13
CA PRO A 193 11.57 -13.10 -15.93
C PRO A 193 12.40 -12.04 -15.20
N ASP A 194 12.71 -10.93 -15.85
CA ASP A 194 13.45 -9.78 -15.33
C ASP A 194 12.56 -8.70 -14.69
N LEU A 195 11.23 -8.84 -14.74
CA LEU A 195 10.32 -7.94 -14.05
C LEU A 195 10.50 -8.07 -12.53
N TRP A 196 10.74 -6.95 -11.86
CA TRP A 196 10.76 -6.91 -10.39
C TRP A 196 9.34 -7.10 -9.85
N TRP A 197 9.07 -8.23 -9.20
CA TRP A 197 7.73 -8.61 -8.85
C TRP A 197 7.67 -9.43 -7.57
N ILE A 198 6.93 -8.91 -6.56
CA ILE A 198 6.45 -9.67 -5.40
C ILE A 198 5.03 -10.15 -5.71
N GLU A 199 4.80 -11.46 -5.75
CA GLU A 199 3.47 -12.07 -5.84
C GLU A 199 3.12 -12.69 -4.49
N SER A 200 2.20 -12.03 -3.74
CA SER A 200 1.75 -12.47 -2.42
C SER A 200 0.43 -13.22 -2.54
N ASP A 201 0.48 -14.57 -2.52
CA ASP A 201 -0.72 -15.42 -2.62
C ASP A 201 -1.33 -15.75 -1.25
N SER A 202 -0.55 -15.64 -0.19
CA SER A 202 -0.89 -16.13 1.14
C SER A 202 -0.45 -15.21 2.27
N THR A 203 0.76 -14.62 2.16
CA THR A 203 1.38 -13.76 3.18
C THR A 203 0.45 -12.63 3.61
N PHE A 204 -0.28 -12.02 2.68
CA PHE A 204 -1.21 -10.91 2.95
C PHE A 204 -2.29 -11.25 3.99
N ARG A 205 -2.65 -12.52 4.15
CA ARG A 205 -3.66 -12.96 5.13
C ARG A 205 -3.24 -12.72 6.57
N GLY A 206 -1.95 -12.50 6.83
CA GLY A 206 -1.44 -12.07 8.14
C GLY A 206 -2.02 -10.73 8.60
N MET A 207 -2.60 -9.92 7.70
CA MET A 207 -3.30 -8.68 8.07
C MET A 207 -4.49 -8.93 8.98
N TYR A 208 -5.26 -10.00 8.73
CA TYR A 208 -6.50 -10.32 9.44
C TYR A 208 -6.50 -11.68 10.14
N MET A 209 -5.43 -12.48 9.99
CA MET A 209 -5.27 -13.80 10.61
C MET A 209 -4.06 -13.81 11.54
N GLY A 210 -4.24 -14.35 12.75
CA GLY A 210 -3.14 -14.53 13.70
C GLY A 210 -2.63 -13.23 14.32
N GLY A 211 -1.46 -13.31 14.96
CA GLY A 211 -0.86 -12.21 15.69
C GLY A 211 -1.61 -11.82 16.97
N ALA A 212 -1.32 -10.65 17.47
CA ALA A 212 -1.96 -10.11 18.69
C ALA A 212 -3.40 -9.66 18.35
N GLN A 213 -4.37 -10.56 18.48
CA GLN A 213 -5.80 -10.26 18.28
C GLN A 213 -6.62 -10.26 19.56
N ASN A 214 -5.96 -10.20 20.69
CA ASN A 214 -6.59 -10.08 22.01
C ASN A 214 -6.94 -8.62 22.33
N GLU A 215 -7.89 -8.43 23.24
CA GLU A 215 -8.29 -7.11 23.75
C GLU A 215 -8.64 -6.13 22.61
N ASP A 216 -7.97 -4.96 22.60
CA ASP A 216 -8.22 -3.86 21.68
C ASP A 216 -7.63 -4.08 20.26
N PHE A 217 -6.84 -5.13 20.06
CA PHE A 217 -6.18 -5.42 18.76
C PHE A 217 -6.90 -6.46 17.92
N GLY A 218 -8.08 -6.93 18.33
CA GLY A 218 -8.93 -7.80 17.53
C GLY A 218 -9.45 -7.12 16.26
N ASN A 219 -9.86 -7.90 15.26
CA ASN A 219 -10.34 -7.34 14.00
C ASN A 219 -11.55 -6.40 14.18
N ARG A 220 -12.44 -6.72 15.08
CA ARG A 220 -13.64 -5.91 15.37
C ARG A 220 -13.40 -4.89 16.48
N SER A 221 -12.77 -5.30 17.59
CA SER A 221 -12.56 -4.43 18.72
C SER A 221 -11.70 -3.22 18.38
N PHE A 222 -10.67 -3.43 17.54
CA PHE A 222 -9.82 -2.33 17.09
C PHE A 222 -10.60 -1.28 16.29
N THR A 223 -11.41 -1.71 15.33
CA THR A 223 -12.16 -0.80 14.45
C THR A 223 -13.27 -0.06 15.20
N GLU A 224 -13.99 -0.73 16.11
CA GLU A 224 -14.99 -0.08 16.95
C GLU A 224 -14.37 1.00 17.86
N LYS A 225 -13.14 0.78 18.33
CA LYS A 225 -12.46 1.70 19.23
C LYS A 225 -11.74 2.84 18.52
N ASN A 226 -11.10 2.56 17.38
CA ASN A 226 -10.11 3.46 16.77
C ASN A 226 -10.45 3.93 15.35
N ILE A 227 -11.51 3.41 14.73
CA ILE A 227 -11.90 3.77 13.35
C ILE A 227 -13.31 4.34 13.33
N LYS A 228 -14.23 3.72 14.06
CA LYS A 228 -15.59 4.19 14.20
C LYS A 228 -15.61 5.61 14.78
N GLY A 229 -16.30 6.52 14.10
CA GLY A 229 -16.37 7.92 14.51
C GLY A 229 -15.14 8.77 14.12
N HIS A 230 -14.17 8.20 13.41
CA HIS A 230 -13.00 8.92 12.93
C HIS A 230 -13.25 9.47 11.52
N GLY A 231 -13.89 10.62 11.45
CA GLY A 231 -14.15 11.34 10.20
C GLY A 231 -15.01 10.59 9.20
N HIS A 232 -14.96 11.04 7.95
CA HIS A 232 -15.71 10.45 6.85
C HIS A 232 -15.02 9.19 6.30
N LEU A 233 -13.69 9.12 6.38
CA LEU A 233 -12.93 7.92 6.03
C LEU A 233 -13.26 6.77 6.99
N GLY A 234 -13.30 7.03 8.31
CA GLY A 234 -13.71 6.03 9.28
C GLY A 234 -15.18 5.61 9.10
N LEU A 235 -16.07 6.56 8.78
CA LEU A 235 -17.47 6.25 8.46
C LEU A 235 -17.56 5.31 7.26
N LEU A 236 -16.88 5.63 6.15
CA LEU A 236 -16.86 4.81 4.95
C LEU A 236 -16.33 3.40 5.25
N PHE A 237 -15.21 3.30 5.98
CA PHE A 237 -14.64 2.02 6.40
C PHE A 237 -15.67 1.15 7.10
N MET A 238 -16.34 1.69 8.13
CA MET A 238 -17.31 0.94 8.93
C MET A 238 -18.56 0.56 8.13
N GLN A 239 -18.99 1.39 7.18
CA GLN A 239 -20.13 1.11 6.30
C GLN A 239 -19.84 -0.04 5.32
N LYS A 240 -18.64 -0.11 4.78
CA LYS A 240 -18.27 -1.18 3.82
C LYS A 240 -18.07 -2.52 4.54
N LYS A 241 -17.29 -2.54 5.62
CA LYS A 241 -17.09 -3.70 6.48
C LYS A 241 -16.47 -3.27 7.82
N ALA A 242 -17.13 -3.61 8.91
CA ALA A 242 -16.66 -3.18 10.22
C ALA A 242 -15.46 -3.97 10.77
N ASP A 243 -15.29 -5.23 10.38
CA ASP A 243 -14.15 -6.05 10.81
C ASP A 243 -12.97 -5.86 9.88
N ILE A 244 -11.76 -5.80 10.42
CA ILE A 244 -10.54 -5.78 9.60
C ILE A 244 -10.52 -7.02 8.70
N LYS A 245 -10.46 -6.80 7.40
CA LYS A 245 -10.04 -7.75 6.40
C LYS A 245 -8.82 -7.21 5.64
N MET A 246 -8.91 -6.03 5.02
CA MET A 246 -7.79 -5.23 4.51
C MET A 246 -6.69 -6.07 3.83
N GLY A 247 -7.11 -7.03 2.98
CA GLY A 247 -6.20 -8.00 2.38
C GLY A 247 -5.11 -7.38 1.52
N ASP A 248 -5.31 -6.18 1.00
CA ASP A 248 -4.39 -5.48 0.11
C ASP A 248 -3.43 -4.55 0.86
N THR A 249 -3.83 -4.16 2.08
CA THR A 249 -3.05 -3.26 2.95
C THR A 249 -1.61 -3.71 3.20
N PRO A 250 -1.27 -5.02 3.28
CA PRO A 250 0.13 -5.43 3.40
C PRO A 250 1.06 -4.88 2.33
N SER A 251 0.57 -4.65 1.10
CA SER A 251 1.38 -4.00 0.05
C SER A 251 1.71 -2.54 0.37
N VAL A 252 0.82 -1.82 1.08
CA VAL A 252 1.05 -0.47 1.60
C VAL A 252 2.02 -0.52 2.79
N LEU A 253 1.76 -1.40 3.75
CA LEU A 253 2.59 -1.60 4.94
C LEU A 253 4.04 -1.98 4.57
N TYR A 254 4.23 -2.67 3.45
CA TYR A 254 5.54 -3.01 2.90
C TYR A 254 6.38 -1.76 2.59
N LEU A 255 5.74 -0.69 2.13
CA LEU A 255 6.40 0.57 1.82
C LEU A 255 6.52 1.51 3.04
N LEU A 256 5.69 1.31 4.08
CA LEU A 256 5.72 2.15 5.28
C LEU A 256 6.86 1.77 6.23
N HIS A 257 7.28 0.51 6.25
CA HIS A 257 8.32 0.04 7.17
C HIS A 257 9.14 -1.11 6.57
N GLY A 258 10.44 -0.93 6.52
CA GLY A 258 11.43 -1.84 5.94
C GLY A 258 12.15 -1.21 4.75
N ASP A 259 13.11 -1.93 4.17
CA ASP A 259 13.78 -1.50 2.93
C ASP A 259 13.03 -2.08 1.72
N PRO A 260 12.27 -1.27 0.97
CA PRO A 260 11.42 -1.77 -0.10
C PRO A 260 12.18 -2.39 -1.28
N ASN A 261 13.52 -2.27 -1.31
CA ASN A 261 14.37 -2.93 -2.31
C ASN A 261 14.84 -4.34 -1.87
N ARG A 262 14.53 -4.75 -0.65
CA ARG A 262 14.98 -6.01 -0.06
C ARG A 262 13.82 -6.86 0.45
N PRO A 263 13.03 -7.49 -0.43
CA PRO A 263 11.83 -8.25 -0.05
C PRO A 263 12.07 -9.40 0.94
N GLU A 264 13.29 -9.88 1.04
CA GLU A 264 13.66 -10.96 1.97
C GLU A 264 13.78 -10.49 3.43
N THR A 265 13.88 -9.19 3.65
CA THR A 265 14.01 -8.62 5.00
C THR A 265 12.67 -8.42 5.68
N ALA A 266 12.70 -7.98 6.92
CA ALA A 266 11.48 -7.77 7.69
C ALA A 266 10.80 -6.45 7.28
N HIS A 267 9.52 -6.56 6.91
CA HIS A 267 8.62 -5.44 6.61
C HIS A 267 7.31 -5.64 7.38
N TRP A 268 6.58 -4.59 7.65
CA TRP A 268 5.21 -4.73 8.16
C TRP A 268 4.30 -5.47 7.19
N GLY A 269 4.55 -5.32 5.90
CA GLY A 269 3.81 -6.00 4.83
C GLY A 269 4.26 -7.43 4.51
N GLY A 270 5.20 -7.95 5.29
CA GLY A 270 5.68 -9.33 5.15
C GLY A 270 7.11 -9.43 4.61
N SER A 271 7.63 -10.65 4.59
CA SER A 271 8.91 -10.97 3.96
C SER A 271 8.73 -12.15 3.00
N PHE A 272 9.50 -12.12 1.91
CA PHE A 272 9.32 -13.01 0.77
C PHE A 272 10.61 -13.70 0.40
N ILE A 273 10.54 -14.79 -0.35
CA ILE A 273 11.71 -15.49 -0.87
C ILE A 273 11.73 -15.46 -2.39
N ARG A 274 12.90 -15.67 -2.97
CA ARG A 274 13.03 -15.95 -4.41
C ARG A 274 12.99 -17.46 -4.62
N PRO A 275 11.89 -18.01 -5.16
CA PRO A 275 11.75 -19.47 -5.32
C PRO A 275 12.67 -20.02 -6.42
N ASP A 276 13.05 -19.19 -7.38
CA ASP A 276 13.91 -19.56 -8.51
C ASP A 276 14.84 -18.38 -8.88
N PRO A 277 15.89 -18.13 -8.10
CA PRO A 277 16.77 -16.98 -8.29
C PRO A 277 17.62 -17.07 -9.58
N ASP A 278 17.86 -18.26 -10.11
CA ASP A 278 18.71 -18.46 -11.29
C ASP A 278 17.98 -18.03 -12.57
N THR A 279 16.68 -18.36 -12.70
CA THR A 279 15.90 -18.03 -13.89
C THR A 279 15.04 -16.78 -13.71
N ARG A 280 14.72 -16.41 -12.43
CA ARG A 280 13.88 -15.26 -12.06
C ARG A 280 14.47 -14.48 -10.90
N PRO A 281 15.59 -13.78 -11.12
CA PRO A 281 16.36 -13.11 -10.05
C PRO A 281 15.58 -11.97 -9.38
N SER A 282 14.52 -11.47 -10.03
CA SER A 282 13.70 -10.34 -9.56
C SER A 282 12.25 -10.73 -9.25
N TYR A 283 11.98 -12.01 -8.98
CA TYR A 283 10.66 -12.49 -8.60
C TYR A 283 10.68 -13.07 -7.18
N TRP A 284 9.75 -12.61 -6.34
CA TRP A 284 9.56 -13.06 -4.96
C TRP A 284 8.17 -13.60 -4.73
N HIS A 285 8.07 -14.56 -3.83
CA HIS A 285 6.83 -15.23 -3.47
C HIS A 285 6.77 -15.51 -1.97
N ASP A 286 5.61 -15.98 -1.49
CA ASP A 286 5.39 -16.34 -0.09
C ASP A 286 6.47 -17.28 0.45
N ASN A 287 6.95 -16.99 1.65
CA ASN A 287 7.92 -17.83 2.32
C ASN A 287 7.26 -19.13 2.83
N PRO A 288 7.68 -20.32 2.35
CA PRO A 288 7.03 -21.59 2.69
C PRO A 288 7.47 -22.17 4.05
N ILE A 289 8.38 -21.53 4.78
CA ILE A 289 8.85 -22.01 6.08
C ILE A 289 7.65 -22.11 7.04
N GLU A 290 7.45 -23.28 7.65
CA GLU A 290 6.28 -23.59 8.48
C GLU A 290 6.17 -22.63 9.69
N SER A 291 7.25 -22.32 10.37
CA SER A 291 7.25 -21.36 11.49
C SER A 291 6.82 -19.94 11.10
N LEU A 292 6.88 -19.60 9.82
CA LEU A 292 6.40 -18.33 9.25
C LEU A 292 4.96 -18.42 8.72
N SER A 293 4.36 -19.60 8.80
CA SER A 293 2.97 -19.84 8.36
C SER A 293 2.00 -19.72 9.54
N PHE A 294 0.76 -19.36 9.23
CA PHE A 294 -0.35 -19.37 10.19
C PHE A 294 -1.54 -20.12 9.59
N GLN A 295 -1.96 -21.22 10.23
CA GLN A 295 -3.08 -22.07 9.76
C GLN A 295 -2.94 -22.43 8.26
N GLY A 296 -1.75 -22.88 7.86
CA GLY A 296 -1.43 -23.25 6.48
C GLY A 296 -1.28 -22.08 5.50
N LYS A 297 -1.33 -20.82 5.99
CA LYS A 297 -1.09 -19.63 5.16
C LYS A 297 0.39 -19.25 5.21
N LYS A 298 1.11 -19.62 4.15
CA LYS A 298 2.55 -19.40 4.02
C LYS A 298 2.89 -17.91 4.19
N GLY A 299 3.91 -17.62 4.97
CA GLY A 299 4.38 -16.26 5.20
C GLY A 299 3.50 -15.37 6.08
N ALA A 300 2.27 -15.78 6.45
CA ALA A 300 1.33 -14.92 7.18
C ALA A 300 1.87 -14.42 8.53
N ASN A 301 2.73 -15.20 9.21
CA ASN A 301 3.38 -14.78 10.45
C ASN A 301 4.39 -13.65 10.23
N THR A 302 4.86 -13.44 9.01
CA THR A 302 5.79 -12.33 8.71
C THR A 302 5.08 -10.97 8.70
N VAL A 303 3.75 -10.95 8.52
CA VAL A 303 2.89 -9.77 8.64
C VAL A 303 2.32 -9.68 10.06
N ASN A 304 1.63 -10.71 10.53
CA ASN A 304 0.83 -10.64 11.76
C ASN A 304 1.65 -10.44 13.04
N ARG A 305 2.95 -10.76 13.04
CA ARG A 305 3.84 -10.46 14.17
C ARG A 305 4.00 -8.96 14.43
N TRP A 306 3.73 -8.11 13.43
CA TRP A 306 3.78 -6.65 13.52
C TRP A 306 2.42 -6.01 13.79
N ARG A 307 1.43 -6.82 14.17
CA ARG A 307 0.05 -6.35 14.26
C ARG A 307 -0.14 -5.15 15.17
N LYS A 308 0.50 -5.13 16.32
CA LYS A 308 0.38 -4.00 17.26
C LYS A 308 0.96 -2.73 16.65
N GLU A 309 2.13 -2.84 16.04
CA GLU A 309 2.88 -1.73 15.49
C GLU A 309 2.10 -1.06 14.36
N TYR A 310 1.69 -1.81 13.35
CA TYR A 310 0.98 -1.20 12.21
C TYR A 310 -0.45 -0.75 12.57
N LEU A 311 -1.11 -1.38 13.55
CA LEU A 311 -2.42 -0.91 14.01
C LEU A 311 -2.30 0.38 14.84
N LEU A 312 -1.25 0.56 15.64
CA LEU A 312 -0.99 1.80 16.36
C LEU A 312 -0.63 2.95 15.41
N ASP A 313 0.20 2.70 14.39
CA ASP A 313 0.46 3.70 13.33
C ASP A 313 -0.84 4.08 12.61
N TRP A 314 -1.66 3.10 12.26
CA TRP A 314 -2.96 3.38 11.62
C TRP A 314 -3.89 4.19 12.53
N LYS A 315 -3.96 3.85 13.83
CA LYS A 315 -4.73 4.63 14.80
C LYS A 315 -4.28 6.09 14.82
N GLU A 316 -2.97 6.33 14.95
CA GLU A 316 -2.42 7.69 14.97
C GLU A 316 -2.83 8.49 13.72
N ARG A 317 -2.76 7.86 12.54
CA ARG A 317 -3.16 8.50 11.28
C ARG A 317 -4.67 8.74 11.22
N MET A 318 -5.48 7.84 11.75
CA MET A 318 -6.93 8.04 11.85
C MET A 318 -7.28 9.16 12.85
N ASP A 319 -6.55 9.32 13.95
CA ASP A 319 -6.75 10.43 14.88
C ASP A 319 -6.56 11.80 14.18
N ARG A 320 -5.70 11.89 13.14
CA ARG A 320 -5.47 13.10 12.35
C ARG A 320 -6.71 13.60 11.60
N VAL A 321 -7.67 12.72 11.28
CA VAL A 321 -8.90 13.13 10.59
C VAL A 321 -9.88 13.85 11.52
N LEU A 322 -9.76 13.67 12.84
CA LEU A 322 -10.67 14.27 13.83
C LEU A 322 -10.35 15.73 14.11
N ARG A 323 -9.09 16.10 14.09
CA ARG A 323 -8.62 17.44 14.43
C ARG A 323 -7.36 17.78 13.63
N GLY A 324 -7.22 19.06 13.30
CA GLY A 324 -5.97 19.57 12.78
C GLY A 324 -4.83 19.47 13.78
N ALA A 325 -3.60 19.55 13.30
CA ALA A 325 -2.43 19.70 14.16
C ALA A 325 -2.56 20.97 15.01
N GLU A 326 -2.20 20.89 16.27
CA GLU A 326 -2.09 22.08 17.11
C GLU A 326 -1.00 22.98 16.49
N GLN A 327 -1.34 24.23 16.26
CA GLN A 327 -0.32 25.20 15.81
C GLN A 327 0.62 25.45 16.98
N PRO A 328 1.94 25.42 16.79
CA PRO A 328 2.92 25.73 17.83
C PRO A 328 2.83 27.17 18.32
#